data_d70fa53b8b08300ce6aa696dd32e5105
#
_entry.id   d70fa53b8b08300ce6aa696dd32e5105
#
_cell.length_a   1.000
_cell.length_b   1.000
_cell.length_c   1.000
_cell.angle_alpha   90.00
_cell.angle_beta   90.00
_cell.angle_gamma   90.00
#
_symmetry.space_group_name_H-M   'P 1'
#
loop_
_entity.id
_entity.type
_entity.pdbx_description
1 polymer ?
#
loop_
_entity_poly.entity_id
_entity_poly.type
_entity_poly.pdbx_seq_one_letter_code
_entity_poly.pdbx_strand_id
1 'polypeptide(L)'
;MSSEKYEPLTVETLANRLGAVDDICKIVGDDKSKWKIDEVGDGNLNLVYTVSSDSGNIIVKQALPYVRLVGDSWPLPLSRSFYEHEVLVRQAKRDPGSVPEIIYFNKVQAIIAMEMLLPHVILRKKLIAGEYVDGLAQRLGKFCARTAFRGSDLSLKTADKKSDTAMFQGNLALMGITESLVFTEPYFAAEMNHHTDGLDPIVKILRSDVKMKVEAQKMLMKFTANTETLCHGDLHSGSVMCTDDETKVIDPEFGFYGPMGFDLGMLTSNYLMAYFSQPAHRESNTLSKYQNWILEVIEETHEAFQNEFKKLWNSERKGILFPKSMFEDQGDSSEFALNEVLEHIWEDVVAISGIEMHRRVLSLAHNADFEEISDTKKRSQLEARNLMMGRELILNNKTIKNVSELTNMARKFNLENFL
;
A
#
# COMPACT_ATOMS: atom_id res chain seq x y z
N MET A 1 39.50 -11.95 -1.16
CA MET A 1 38.39 -11.00 -1.09
C MET A 1 37.71 -11.24 0.23
N SER A 2 37.77 -10.30 1.20
CA SER A 2 37.00 -10.42 2.45
C SER A 2 35.53 -10.42 2.06
N SER A 3 34.77 -11.44 2.46
CA SER A 3 33.33 -11.43 2.26
C SER A 3 32.77 -10.25 3.06
N GLU A 4 32.22 -9.27 2.38
CA GLU A 4 31.49 -8.15 3.00
C GLU A 4 30.41 -8.78 3.92
N LYS A 5 30.42 -8.44 5.20
CA LYS A 5 29.39 -8.88 6.15
C LYS A 5 28.44 -7.75 6.43
N TYR A 6 27.16 -8.10 6.66
CA TYR A 6 26.17 -7.12 7.09
C TYR A 6 26.57 -6.48 8.42
N GLU A 7 26.48 -5.16 8.49
CA GLU A 7 26.66 -4.37 9.70
C GLU A 7 25.58 -3.26 9.74
N PRO A 8 24.87 -3.05 10.85
CA PRO A 8 23.93 -1.95 11.00
C PRO A 8 24.62 -0.59 10.77
N LEU A 9 23.94 0.31 10.10
CA LEU A 9 24.35 1.71 9.97
C LEU A 9 24.09 2.44 11.29
N THR A 10 24.97 3.38 11.60
CA THR A 10 24.76 4.41 12.63
C THR A 10 25.08 5.77 12.03
N VAL A 11 24.67 6.84 12.71
CA VAL A 11 24.99 8.22 12.30
C VAL A 11 26.50 8.39 12.11
N GLU A 12 27.33 7.78 12.99
CA GLU A 12 28.79 7.89 12.97
C GLU A 12 29.42 7.07 11.83
N THR A 13 28.86 5.92 11.47
CA THR A 13 29.46 5.02 10.46
C THR A 13 28.99 5.32 9.05
N LEU A 14 27.82 5.93 8.88
CA LEU A 14 27.16 6.12 7.58
C LEU A 14 28.04 6.91 6.58
N ALA A 15 28.59 8.07 6.99
CA ALA A 15 29.43 8.88 6.14
C ALA A 15 30.66 8.15 5.63
N ASN A 16 31.31 7.32 6.48
CA ASN A 16 32.47 6.54 6.09
C ASN A 16 32.12 5.42 5.12
N ARG A 17 30.97 4.77 5.31
CA ARG A 17 30.54 3.63 4.49
C ARG A 17 30.00 4.06 3.13
N LEU A 18 29.19 5.11 3.08
CA LEU A 18 28.57 5.58 1.84
C LEU A 18 29.39 6.63 1.09
N GLY A 19 30.34 7.32 1.76
CA GLY A 19 31.18 8.32 1.13
C GLY A 19 32.30 7.76 0.22
N ALA A 20 32.28 6.46 -0.09
CA ALA A 20 33.05 5.83 -1.15
C ALA A 20 32.18 5.49 -2.38
N VAL A 21 30.89 5.79 -2.34
CA VAL A 21 29.94 5.53 -3.42
C VAL A 21 29.81 6.78 -4.27
N ASP A 22 30.36 6.73 -5.49
CA ASP A 22 30.43 7.87 -6.41
C ASP A 22 29.06 8.49 -6.69
N ASP A 23 27.99 7.67 -6.84
CA ASP A 23 26.65 8.17 -7.16
C ASP A 23 26.03 8.94 -5.97
N ILE A 24 26.35 8.56 -4.74
CA ILE A 24 25.96 9.32 -3.55
C ILE A 24 26.76 10.62 -3.46
N CYS A 25 28.10 10.55 -3.66
CA CYS A 25 28.96 11.71 -3.60
C CYS A 25 28.62 12.78 -4.67
N LYS A 26 28.17 12.38 -5.85
CA LYS A 26 27.67 13.32 -6.88
C LYS A 26 26.50 14.19 -6.39
N ILE A 27 25.69 13.69 -5.48
CA ILE A 27 24.50 14.39 -4.96
C ILE A 27 24.84 15.19 -3.71
N VAL A 28 25.45 14.53 -2.71
CA VAL A 28 25.68 15.16 -1.39
C VAL A 28 27.10 15.72 -1.23
N GLY A 29 27.94 15.64 -2.29
CA GLY A 29 29.32 16.15 -2.30
C GLY A 29 30.32 15.19 -1.66
N ASP A 30 31.61 15.34 -2.07
CA ASP A 30 32.71 14.47 -1.63
C ASP A 30 33.20 14.76 -0.20
N ASP A 31 32.97 15.98 0.30
CA ASP A 31 33.41 16.40 1.63
C ASP A 31 32.45 15.90 2.72
N LYS A 32 32.75 14.71 3.24
CA LYS A 32 31.95 14.03 4.29
C LYS A 32 31.82 14.86 5.57
N SER A 33 32.74 15.78 5.84
CA SER A 33 32.67 16.65 7.03
C SER A 33 31.51 17.64 6.99
N LYS A 34 30.94 17.86 5.80
CA LYS A 34 29.78 18.72 5.57
C LYS A 34 28.45 17.95 5.56
N TRP A 35 28.49 16.63 5.64
CA TRP A 35 27.29 15.82 5.66
C TRP A 35 26.60 15.96 7.02
N LYS A 36 25.36 16.41 6.98
CA LYS A 36 24.44 16.36 8.11
C LYS A 36 23.62 15.07 8.00
N ILE A 37 23.71 14.22 9.01
CA ILE A 37 23.06 12.93 9.06
C ILE A 37 22.14 12.89 10.27
N ASP A 38 20.85 12.69 10.02
CA ASP A 38 19.85 12.55 11.07
C ASP A 38 19.07 11.24 10.86
N GLU A 39 18.80 10.51 11.95
CA GLU A 39 17.94 9.34 11.88
C GLU A 39 16.46 9.74 11.91
N VAL A 40 15.67 9.21 10.97
CA VAL A 40 14.21 9.37 10.95
C VAL A 40 13.58 8.31 11.85
N GLY A 41 13.02 8.73 12.97
CA GLY A 41 12.54 7.83 14.03
C GLY A 41 11.29 7.00 13.71
N ASP A 42 10.56 7.30 12.64
CA ASP A 42 9.23 6.73 12.33
C ASP A 42 9.29 5.34 11.64
N GLY A 43 10.47 4.75 11.44
CA GLY A 43 10.63 3.45 10.76
C GLY A 43 10.33 2.26 11.68
N ASN A 44 9.23 1.54 11.44
CA ASN A 44 8.83 0.37 12.24
C ASN A 44 9.70 -0.88 11.99
N LEU A 45 10.25 -1.01 10.77
CA LEU A 45 10.97 -2.21 10.32
C LEU A 45 12.43 -1.94 9.93
N ASN A 46 12.77 -0.71 9.56
CA ASN A 46 14.06 -0.36 8.96
C ASN A 46 14.71 0.81 9.70
N LEU A 47 16.04 0.93 9.56
CA LEU A 47 16.75 2.17 9.83
C LEU A 47 16.57 3.11 8.63
N VAL A 48 16.22 4.36 8.90
CA VAL A 48 16.06 5.40 7.87
C VAL A 48 16.86 6.63 8.29
N TYR A 49 17.72 7.10 7.41
CA TYR A 49 18.55 8.29 7.63
C TYR A 49 18.33 9.31 6.54
N THR A 50 18.28 10.58 6.90
CA THR A 50 18.51 11.69 5.97
C THR A 50 19.98 12.00 5.92
N VAL A 51 20.51 12.21 4.70
CA VAL A 51 21.88 12.72 4.50
C VAL A 51 21.77 13.97 3.66
N SER A 52 22.20 15.10 4.17
CA SER A 52 22.10 16.41 3.53
C SER A 52 23.41 17.18 3.60
N SER A 53 23.64 18.02 2.62
CA SER A 53 24.74 18.99 2.57
C SER A 53 24.31 20.21 1.75
N ASP A 54 25.23 21.18 1.54
CA ASP A 54 25.01 22.31 0.63
C ASP A 54 24.83 21.88 -0.84
N SER A 55 25.28 20.67 -1.21
CA SER A 55 25.21 20.15 -2.58
C SER A 55 23.91 19.44 -2.91
N GLY A 56 23.25 18.82 -1.90
CA GLY A 56 22.01 18.08 -2.08
C GLY A 56 21.68 17.17 -0.89
N ASN A 57 20.67 16.35 -1.09
CA ASN A 57 20.17 15.47 -0.03
C ASN A 57 19.68 14.13 -0.59
N ILE A 58 19.73 13.08 0.25
CA ILE A 58 19.24 11.74 -0.04
C ILE A 58 18.61 11.13 1.20
N ILE A 59 17.77 10.09 0.99
CA ILE A 59 17.33 9.14 2.03
C ILE A 59 18.16 7.86 1.91
N VAL A 60 18.58 7.33 3.06
CA VAL A 60 19.25 6.03 3.16
C VAL A 60 18.40 5.14 4.04
N LYS A 61 17.94 4.03 3.49
CA LYS A 61 17.15 3.00 4.20
C LYS A 61 17.99 1.73 4.31
N GLN A 62 18.05 1.15 5.52
CA GLN A 62 18.70 -0.15 5.74
C GLN A 62 17.77 -1.11 6.46
N ALA A 63 17.59 -2.31 5.91
CA ALA A 63 16.83 -3.35 6.57
C ALA A 63 17.57 -3.89 7.80
N LEU A 64 16.84 -4.14 8.89
CA LEU A 64 17.31 -4.82 10.09
C LEU A 64 16.96 -6.31 10.05
N PRO A 65 17.73 -7.19 10.69
CA PRO A 65 17.44 -8.62 10.71
C PRO A 65 16.28 -9.02 11.67
N TYR A 66 15.47 -8.04 12.09
CA TYR A 66 14.31 -8.21 12.98
C TYR A 66 13.32 -7.07 12.81
N VAL A 67 12.11 -7.23 13.35
CA VAL A 67 11.11 -6.15 13.47
C VAL A 67 11.57 -5.16 14.54
N ARG A 68 11.86 -3.92 14.18
CA ARG A 68 12.43 -2.91 15.09
C ARG A 68 11.58 -2.68 16.35
N LEU A 69 10.26 -2.71 16.23
CA LEU A 69 9.34 -2.51 17.36
C LEU A 69 9.34 -3.65 18.36
N VAL A 70 9.69 -4.87 17.95
CA VAL A 70 9.61 -6.11 18.75
C VAL A 70 11.01 -6.62 19.10
N GLY A 71 12.05 -6.19 18.38
CA GLY A 71 13.45 -6.62 18.57
C GLY A 71 13.71 -8.04 18.06
N ASP A 72 14.75 -8.67 18.59
CA ASP A 72 15.27 -9.98 18.15
C ASP A 72 14.27 -11.14 18.28
N SER A 73 13.15 -10.95 19.01
CA SER A 73 12.12 -11.97 19.16
C SER A 73 11.30 -12.20 17.88
N TRP A 74 11.36 -11.25 16.92
CA TRP A 74 10.75 -11.41 15.61
C TRP A 74 11.79 -11.21 14.48
N PRO A 75 12.52 -12.27 14.11
CA PRO A 75 13.53 -12.18 13.06
C PRO A 75 12.90 -11.93 11.68
N LEU A 76 13.52 -11.04 10.90
CA LEU A 76 13.16 -10.76 9.51
C LEU A 76 14.38 -10.89 8.59
N PRO A 77 14.25 -11.46 7.40
CA PRO A 77 15.35 -11.58 6.47
C PRO A 77 15.75 -10.22 5.90
N LEU A 78 17.05 -9.99 5.74
CA LEU A 78 17.61 -8.79 5.11
C LEU A 78 17.23 -8.70 3.62
N SER A 79 16.89 -9.82 3.00
CA SER A 79 16.48 -9.89 1.59
C SER A 79 15.20 -9.09 1.28
N ARG A 80 14.44 -8.65 2.28
CA ARG A 80 13.27 -7.79 2.03
C ARG A 80 13.67 -6.44 1.37
N SER A 81 14.87 -5.92 1.65
CA SER A 81 15.38 -4.73 0.96
C SER A 81 15.64 -4.96 -0.53
N PHE A 82 16.02 -6.20 -0.91
CA PHE A 82 16.14 -6.57 -2.32
C PHE A 82 14.77 -6.55 -3.01
N TYR A 83 13.72 -7.08 -2.37
CA TYR A 83 12.38 -7.04 -2.97
C TYR A 83 11.83 -5.62 -3.06
N GLU A 84 12.04 -4.78 -2.04
CA GLU A 84 11.70 -3.37 -2.09
C GLU A 84 12.39 -2.66 -3.26
N HIS A 85 13.70 -2.81 -3.40
CA HIS A 85 14.47 -2.29 -4.52
C HIS A 85 13.90 -2.74 -5.87
N GLU A 86 13.65 -4.04 -6.03
CA GLU A 86 13.15 -4.62 -7.27
C GLU A 86 11.73 -4.17 -7.63
N VAL A 87 10.86 -3.92 -6.63
CA VAL A 87 9.53 -3.32 -6.86
C VAL A 87 9.68 -1.87 -7.32
N LEU A 88 10.47 -1.05 -6.61
CA LEU A 88 10.69 0.36 -6.97
C LEU A 88 11.21 0.51 -8.39
N VAL A 89 12.20 -0.30 -8.79
CA VAL A 89 12.74 -0.31 -10.16
C VAL A 89 11.64 -0.60 -11.20
N ARG A 90 10.76 -1.56 -10.91
CA ARG A 90 9.66 -1.92 -11.82
C ARG A 90 8.56 -0.87 -11.84
N GLN A 91 8.22 -0.32 -10.70
CA GLN A 91 7.22 0.76 -10.61
C GLN A 91 7.70 2.01 -11.35
N ALA A 92 8.96 2.44 -11.15
CA ALA A 92 9.56 3.55 -11.88
C ALA A 92 9.51 3.35 -13.40
N LYS A 93 9.71 2.12 -13.89
CA LYS A 93 9.60 1.79 -15.32
C LYS A 93 8.15 1.76 -15.81
N ARG A 94 7.21 1.30 -14.97
CA ARG A 94 5.80 1.17 -15.32
C ARG A 94 5.04 2.48 -15.24
N ASP A 95 5.42 3.34 -14.31
CA ASP A 95 4.86 4.68 -14.11
C ASP A 95 5.96 5.68 -13.74
N PRO A 96 6.69 6.22 -14.73
CA PRO A 96 7.81 7.13 -14.49
C PRO A 96 7.42 8.34 -13.66
N GLY A 97 8.22 8.65 -12.64
CA GLY A 97 8.02 9.78 -11.74
C GLY A 97 7.08 9.49 -10.56
N SER A 98 6.47 8.31 -10.48
CA SER A 98 5.53 7.96 -9.40
C SER A 98 6.16 7.45 -8.11
N VAL A 99 7.44 7.10 -8.13
CA VAL A 99 8.22 6.60 -6.99
C VAL A 99 9.52 7.37 -6.86
N PRO A 100 10.22 7.34 -5.71
CA PRO A 100 11.54 7.95 -5.56
C PRO A 100 12.57 7.35 -6.53
N GLU A 101 13.49 8.18 -7.03
CA GLU A 101 14.63 7.70 -7.79
C GLU A 101 15.59 6.91 -6.89
N ILE A 102 16.02 5.72 -7.35
CA ILE A 102 17.01 4.92 -6.64
C ILE A 102 18.40 5.40 -7.10
N ILE A 103 19.24 5.77 -6.12
CA ILE A 103 20.60 6.27 -6.31
C ILE A 103 21.61 5.14 -6.14
N TYR A 104 21.42 4.30 -5.12
CA TYR A 104 22.35 3.22 -4.80
C TYR A 104 21.63 2.06 -4.13
N PHE A 105 22.06 0.84 -4.41
CA PHE A 105 21.62 -0.37 -3.75
C PHE A 105 22.78 -1.30 -3.42
N ASN A 106 22.81 -1.79 -2.16
CA ASN A 106 23.74 -2.83 -1.73
C ASN A 106 22.96 -3.99 -1.11
N LYS A 107 22.91 -5.11 -1.84
CA LYS A 107 22.16 -6.30 -1.43
C LYS A 107 22.74 -6.96 -0.17
N VAL A 108 24.07 -6.94 0.02
CA VAL A 108 24.73 -7.58 1.17
C VAL A 108 24.48 -6.77 2.44
N GLN A 109 24.57 -5.46 2.33
CA GLN A 109 24.34 -4.53 3.44
C GLN A 109 22.87 -4.19 3.62
N ALA A 110 21.99 -4.67 2.73
CA ALA A 110 20.55 -4.36 2.72
C ALA A 110 20.27 -2.86 2.75
N ILE A 111 21.05 -2.07 1.99
CA ILE A 111 20.96 -0.61 1.92
C ILE A 111 20.35 -0.19 0.58
N ILE A 112 19.36 0.72 0.66
CA ILE A 112 18.82 1.48 -0.48
C ILE A 112 19.06 2.95 -0.20
N ALA A 113 19.79 3.65 -1.08
CA ALA A 113 19.82 5.12 -1.09
C ALA A 113 18.94 5.63 -2.22
N MET A 114 18.10 6.61 -1.93
CA MET A 114 17.10 7.11 -2.87
C MET A 114 16.89 8.60 -2.74
N GLU A 115 16.15 9.17 -3.67
CA GLU A 115 15.67 10.55 -3.66
C GLU A 115 15.04 10.91 -2.33
N MET A 116 15.46 12.02 -1.73
CA MET A 116 14.79 12.60 -0.56
C MET A 116 13.63 13.46 -1.02
N LEU A 117 12.43 13.05 -0.67
CA LEU A 117 11.21 13.73 -1.06
C LEU A 117 10.97 14.97 -0.20
N LEU A 118 11.27 16.14 -0.75
CA LEU A 118 11.04 17.45 -0.11
C LEU A 118 10.33 18.39 -1.09
N PRO A 119 9.30 19.12 -0.67
CA PRO A 119 8.73 19.24 0.68
C PRO A 119 7.55 18.26 0.95
N HIS A 120 7.59 17.07 0.37
CA HIS A 120 6.50 16.08 0.50
C HIS A 120 6.22 15.71 1.96
N VAL A 121 4.94 15.44 2.25
CA VAL A 121 4.43 14.98 3.54
C VAL A 121 3.67 13.68 3.33
N ILE A 122 3.71 12.77 4.29
CA ILE A 122 2.92 11.53 4.28
C ILE A 122 1.43 11.87 4.12
N LEU A 123 0.76 11.25 3.14
CA LEU A 123 -0.66 11.50 2.82
C LEU A 123 -1.56 11.32 4.04
N ARG A 124 -1.32 10.32 4.88
CA ARG A 124 -2.10 10.10 6.11
C ARG A 124 -2.07 11.31 7.03
N LYS A 125 -0.90 11.94 7.21
CA LYS A 125 -0.78 13.16 8.03
C LYS A 125 -1.62 14.30 7.44
N LYS A 126 -1.60 14.47 6.11
CA LYS A 126 -2.45 15.46 5.43
C LYS A 126 -3.94 15.16 5.60
N LEU A 127 -4.36 13.91 5.47
CA LEU A 127 -5.76 13.50 5.65
C LEU A 127 -6.26 13.75 7.09
N ILE A 128 -5.46 13.44 8.09
CA ILE A 128 -5.75 13.74 9.50
C ILE A 128 -5.79 15.26 9.72
N ALA A 129 -4.84 16.01 9.17
CA ALA A 129 -4.80 17.47 9.25
C ALA A 129 -5.92 18.17 8.47
N GLY A 130 -6.57 17.51 7.50
CA GLY A 130 -7.65 18.03 6.66
C GLY A 130 -7.18 18.88 5.51
N GLU A 131 -6.01 18.60 5.05
CA GLU A 131 -5.42 19.21 3.89
C GLU A 131 -5.92 18.54 2.61
N TYR A 132 -6.19 19.36 1.61
CA TYR A 132 -6.56 18.88 0.28
C TYR A 132 -5.28 18.64 -0.53
N VAL A 133 -5.35 17.65 -1.45
CA VAL A 133 -4.26 17.36 -2.38
C VAL A 133 -4.85 17.33 -3.78
N ASP A 134 -4.50 18.32 -4.60
CA ASP A 134 -5.04 18.45 -5.95
C ASP A 134 -4.57 17.30 -6.85
N GLY A 135 -5.49 16.72 -7.61
CA GLY A 135 -5.21 15.62 -8.54
C GLY A 135 -4.73 14.31 -7.89
N LEU A 136 -4.85 14.14 -6.58
CA LEU A 136 -4.50 12.95 -5.82
C LEU A 136 -5.10 11.69 -6.45
N ALA A 137 -6.41 11.71 -6.66
CA ALA A 137 -7.18 10.60 -7.23
C ALA A 137 -6.67 10.19 -8.61
N GLN A 138 -6.43 11.17 -9.48
CA GLN A 138 -5.96 10.94 -10.84
C GLN A 138 -4.56 10.32 -10.88
N ARG A 139 -3.64 10.75 -10.01
CA ARG A 139 -2.29 10.21 -9.96
C ARG A 139 -2.27 8.78 -9.42
N LEU A 140 -2.92 8.54 -8.28
CA LEU A 140 -2.92 7.21 -7.65
C LEU A 140 -3.77 6.19 -8.42
N GLY A 141 -4.90 6.60 -8.99
CA GLY A 141 -5.69 5.73 -9.88
C GLY A 141 -4.91 5.29 -11.12
N LYS A 142 -4.20 6.22 -11.77
CA LYS A 142 -3.32 5.90 -12.91
C LYS A 142 -2.12 5.05 -12.49
N PHE A 143 -1.50 5.33 -11.36
CA PHE A 143 -0.41 4.51 -10.81
C PHE A 143 -0.87 3.05 -10.64
N CYS A 144 -1.98 2.82 -9.95
CA CYS A 144 -2.52 1.48 -9.76
C CYS A 144 -2.83 0.78 -11.09
N ALA A 145 -3.45 1.49 -12.06
CA ALA A 145 -3.75 0.92 -13.37
C ALA A 145 -2.50 0.55 -14.16
N ARG A 146 -1.49 1.44 -14.20
CA ARG A 146 -0.24 1.26 -14.94
C ARG A 146 0.60 0.14 -14.36
N THR A 147 0.74 0.08 -13.05
CA THR A 147 1.50 -0.97 -12.37
C THR A 147 0.81 -2.32 -12.49
N ALA A 148 -0.50 -2.39 -12.31
CA ALA A 148 -1.28 -3.61 -12.49
C ALA A 148 -1.23 -4.12 -13.92
N PHE A 149 -1.53 -3.28 -14.91
CA PHE A 149 -1.57 -3.68 -16.32
C PHE A 149 -0.19 -4.09 -16.84
N ARG A 150 0.80 -3.22 -16.69
CA ARG A 150 2.17 -3.42 -17.20
C ARG A 150 2.95 -4.48 -16.43
N GLY A 151 2.45 -4.90 -15.24
CA GLY A 151 2.99 -5.97 -14.43
C GLY A 151 2.43 -7.36 -14.74
N SER A 152 1.43 -7.44 -15.59
CA SER A 152 0.62 -8.64 -15.82
C SER A 152 0.92 -9.35 -17.14
N ASP A 153 0.30 -10.53 -17.30
CA ASP A 153 0.27 -11.31 -18.55
C ASP A 153 -0.52 -10.60 -19.68
N LEU A 154 -1.16 -9.46 -19.43
CA LEU A 154 -1.73 -8.58 -20.47
C LEU A 154 -0.65 -7.82 -21.23
N SER A 155 0.49 -7.52 -20.60
CA SER A 155 1.55 -6.66 -21.15
C SER A 155 2.90 -7.34 -21.26
N LEU A 156 3.29 -8.16 -20.28
CA LEU A 156 4.60 -8.82 -20.23
C LEU A 156 4.66 -10.04 -21.14
N LYS A 157 5.86 -10.31 -21.67
CA LYS A 157 6.14 -11.59 -22.30
C LYS A 157 6.12 -12.71 -21.26
N THR A 158 5.66 -13.90 -21.65
CA THR A 158 5.53 -15.06 -20.75
C THR A 158 6.81 -15.37 -19.98
N ALA A 159 7.98 -15.33 -20.64
CA ALA A 159 9.26 -15.61 -19.99
C ALA A 159 9.59 -14.57 -18.89
N ASP A 160 9.42 -13.28 -19.20
CA ASP A 160 9.70 -12.18 -18.26
C ASP A 160 8.75 -12.24 -17.06
N LYS A 161 7.44 -12.43 -17.32
CA LYS A 161 6.41 -12.57 -16.28
C LYS A 161 6.69 -13.74 -15.34
N LYS A 162 7.00 -14.92 -15.89
CA LYS A 162 7.27 -16.12 -15.08
C LYS A 162 8.57 -15.99 -14.28
N SER A 163 9.61 -15.40 -14.86
CA SER A 163 10.87 -15.13 -14.15
C SER A 163 10.67 -14.17 -12.99
N ASP A 164 9.94 -13.08 -13.21
CA ASP A 164 9.59 -12.12 -12.16
C ASP A 164 8.76 -12.77 -11.05
N THR A 165 7.72 -13.53 -11.42
CA THR A 165 6.89 -14.24 -10.46
C THR A 165 7.73 -15.18 -9.59
N ALA A 166 8.60 -15.97 -10.19
CA ALA A 166 9.47 -16.90 -9.46
C ALA A 166 10.42 -16.17 -8.49
N MET A 167 10.94 -14.99 -8.89
CA MET A 167 11.79 -14.19 -8.02
C MET A 167 11.03 -13.66 -6.79
N PHE A 168 9.85 -13.06 -7.01
CA PHE A 168 9.06 -12.47 -5.91
C PHE A 168 8.40 -13.50 -4.99
N GLN A 169 8.22 -14.76 -5.43
CA GLN A 169 7.85 -15.87 -4.55
C GLN A 169 8.87 -16.11 -3.42
N GLY A 170 10.09 -15.59 -3.55
CA GLY A 170 11.09 -15.64 -2.49
C GLY A 170 10.90 -14.65 -1.34
N ASN A 171 9.93 -13.71 -1.43
CA ASN A 171 9.62 -12.75 -0.34
C ASN A 171 8.76 -13.39 0.77
N LEU A 172 9.15 -14.59 1.20
CA LEU A 172 8.36 -15.49 2.03
C LEU A 172 7.93 -14.88 3.36
N ALA A 173 8.84 -14.19 4.05
CA ALA A 173 8.56 -13.67 5.39
C ALA A 173 7.47 -12.59 5.34
N LEU A 174 7.55 -11.66 4.37
CA LEU A 174 6.57 -10.57 4.27
C LEU A 174 5.23 -11.08 3.69
N MET A 175 5.24 -12.03 2.78
CA MET A 175 4.03 -12.71 2.33
C MET A 175 3.34 -13.43 3.50
N GLY A 176 4.09 -14.18 4.33
CA GLY A 176 3.55 -14.85 5.50
C GLY A 176 2.95 -13.88 6.54
N ILE A 177 3.56 -12.71 6.72
CA ILE A 177 2.99 -11.64 7.56
C ILE A 177 1.64 -11.19 6.99
N THR A 178 1.53 -10.97 5.69
CA THR A 178 0.26 -10.60 5.06
C THR A 178 -0.79 -11.70 5.21
N GLU A 179 -0.44 -12.96 4.97
CA GLU A 179 -1.35 -14.11 5.15
C GLU A 179 -1.91 -14.20 6.57
N SER A 180 -1.06 -14.01 7.58
CA SER A 180 -1.45 -14.03 9.00
C SER A 180 -2.21 -12.79 9.40
N LEU A 181 -1.55 -11.62 9.36
CA LEU A 181 -2.05 -10.39 9.98
C LEU A 181 -3.22 -9.75 9.21
N VAL A 182 -3.30 -9.94 7.87
CA VAL A 182 -4.36 -9.35 7.05
C VAL A 182 -5.56 -10.29 6.95
N PHE A 183 -5.33 -11.55 6.57
CA PHE A 183 -6.41 -12.45 6.17
C PHE A 183 -6.90 -13.40 7.26
N THR A 184 -6.14 -13.61 8.35
CA THR A 184 -6.39 -14.70 9.28
C THR A 184 -6.60 -14.24 10.71
N GLU A 185 -5.62 -13.57 11.30
CA GLU A 185 -5.61 -13.22 12.72
C GLU A 185 -6.74 -12.28 13.17
N PRO A 186 -7.23 -11.31 12.39
CA PRO A 186 -8.34 -10.46 12.81
C PRO A 186 -9.59 -11.25 13.20
N TYR A 187 -9.77 -12.46 12.68
CA TYR A 187 -10.98 -13.25 12.78
C TYR A 187 -11.00 -14.30 13.91
N PHE A 188 -9.97 -14.32 14.75
CA PHE A 188 -9.94 -15.10 16.00
C PHE A 188 -9.16 -14.36 17.09
N ALA A 189 -9.04 -14.94 18.29
CA ALA A 189 -8.27 -14.33 19.38
C ALA A 189 -6.78 -14.71 19.24
N ALA A 190 -6.08 -14.08 18.30
CA ALA A 190 -4.62 -14.21 18.14
C ALA A 190 -3.90 -13.43 19.26
N GLU A 191 -2.69 -13.89 19.60
CA GLU A 191 -1.90 -13.35 20.71
C GLU A 191 -1.59 -11.86 20.58
N MET A 192 -1.28 -11.40 19.36
CA MET A 192 -0.91 -10.01 19.11
C MET A 192 -2.11 -9.10 18.77
N ASN A 193 -3.32 -9.65 18.71
CA ASN A 193 -4.50 -8.84 18.43
C ASN A 193 -4.84 -7.96 19.62
N HIS A 194 -5.17 -6.72 19.32
CA HIS A 194 -5.72 -5.78 20.28
C HIS A 194 -6.76 -4.88 19.60
N HIS A 195 -7.62 -4.25 20.36
CA HIS A 195 -8.64 -3.32 19.87
C HIS A 195 -8.98 -2.31 20.96
N THR A 196 -9.59 -1.23 20.56
CA THR A 196 -10.01 -0.16 21.47
C THR A 196 -11.07 -0.66 22.46
N ASP A 197 -10.96 -0.24 23.73
CA ASP A 197 -11.93 -0.54 24.77
C ASP A 197 -13.34 -0.14 24.32
N GLY A 198 -14.31 -1.04 24.56
CA GLY A 198 -15.70 -0.87 24.14
C GLY A 198 -16.07 -1.54 22.81
N LEU A 199 -15.10 -2.03 22.03
CA LEU A 199 -15.35 -2.74 20.77
C LEU A 199 -15.72 -4.23 20.95
N ASP A 200 -15.64 -4.79 22.15
CA ASP A 200 -15.89 -6.22 22.39
C ASP A 200 -17.20 -6.75 21.76
N PRO A 201 -18.34 -6.03 21.79
CA PRO A 201 -19.58 -6.49 21.16
C PRO A 201 -19.40 -6.66 19.64
N ILE A 202 -18.72 -5.73 18.97
CA ILE A 202 -18.47 -5.76 17.53
C ILE A 202 -17.47 -6.87 17.18
N VAL A 203 -16.37 -6.96 17.93
CA VAL A 203 -15.35 -8.03 17.77
C VAL A 203 -16.00 -9.41 17.90
N LYS A 204 -16.92 -9.61 18.85
CA LYS A 204 -17.67 -10.85 19.02
C LYS A 204 -18.54 -11.16 17.80
N ILE A 205 -19.25 -10.16 17.24
CA ILE A 205 -20.04 -10.32 16.01
C ILE A 205 -19.12 -10.79 14.87
N LEU A 206 -18.02 -10.09 14.60
CA LEU A 206 -17.11 -10.38 13.50
C LEU A 206 -16.47 -11.78 13.66
N ARG A 207 -15.97 -12.09 14.86
CA ARG A 207 -15.34 -13.40 15.12
C ARG A 207 -16.29 -14.57 15.14
N SER A 208 -17.60 -14.35 15.24
CA SER A 208 -18.63 -15.38 15.14
C SER A 208 -19.26 -15.51 13.74
N ASP A 209 -19.00 -14.57 12.83
CA ASP A 209 -19.55 -14.58 11.46
C ASP A 209 -18.79 -15.55 10.55
N VAL A 210 -19.29 -16.78 10.48
CA VAL A 210 -18.68 -17.84 9.65
C VAL A 210 -18.71 -17.50 8.17
N LYS A 211 -19.76 -16.85 7.67
CA LYS A 211 -19.86 -16.50 6.24
C LYS A 211 -18.79 -15.47 5.86
N MET A 212 -18.64 -14.44 6.69
CA MET A 212 -17.58 -13.44 6.48
C MET A 212 -16.18 -14.07 6.50
N LYS A 213 -15.91 -14.96 7.47
CA LYS A 213 -14.63 -15.70 7.52
C LYS A 213 -14.37 -16.50 6.25
N VAL A 214 -15.40 -17.16 5.72
CA VAL A 214 -15.27 -17.92 4.45
C VAL A 214 -14.92 -16.99 3.30
N GLU A 215 -15.55 -15.82 3.18
CA GLU A 215 -15.22 -14.86 2.12
C GLU A 215 -13.80 -14.29 2.30
N ALA A 216 -13.38 -13.96 3.52
CA ALA A 216 -12.00 -13.56 3.78
C ALA A 216 -10.98 -14.65 3.39
N GLN A 217 -11.27 -15.92 3.69
CA GLN A 217 -10.40 -17.05 3.32
C GLN A 217 -10.41 -17.32 1.80
N LYS A 218 -11.48 -17.03 1.08
CA LYS A 218 -11.47 -17.06 -0.40
C LYS A 218 -10.52 -16.01 -0.98
N MET A 219 -10.45 -14.83 -0.35
CA MET A 219 -9.46 -13.82 -0.75
C MET A 219 -8.03 -14.25 -0.43
N LEU A 220 -7.80 -14.90 0.71
CA LEU A 220 -6.51 -15.53 0.99
C LEU A 220 -6.15 -16.58 -0.07
N MET A 221 -7.09 -17.42 -0.49
CA MET A 221 -6.85 -18.37 -1.59
C MET A 221 -6.45 -17.67 -2.89
N LYS A 222 -7.08 -16.54 -3.23
CA LYS A 222 -6.66 -15.72 -4.37
C LYS A 222 -5.27 -15.13 -4.16
N PHE A 223 -4.99 -14.57 -2.99
CA PHE A 223 -3.68 -14.02 -2.63
C PHE A 223 -2.56 -15.05 -2.81
N THR A 224 -2.77 -16.28 -2.36
CA THR A 224 -1.75 -17.35 -2.41
C THR A 224 -1.60 -17.99 -3.79
N ALA A 225 -2.63 -17.97 -4.63
CA ALA A 225 -2.66 -18.72 -5.89
C ALA A 225 -2.64 -17.85 -7.15
N ASN A 226 -3.23 -16.64 -7.12
CA ASN A 226 -3.37 -15.79 -8.29
C ASN A 226 -2.16 -14.86 -8.44
N THR A 227 -1.27 -15.18 -9.35
CA THR A 227 -0.09 -14.36 -9.66
C THR A 227 -0.36 -13.40 -10.81
N GLU A 228 -1.40 -12.56 -10.71
CA GLU A 228 -1.89 -11.74 -11.81
C GLU A 228 -0.93 -10.59 -12.15
N THR A 229 -0.48 -9.84 -11.14
CA THR A 229 0.44 -8.72 -11.31
C THR A 229 1.39 -8.55 -10.13
N LEU A 230 2.47 -7.77 -10.29
CA LEU A 230 3.33 -7.36 -9.18
C LEU A 230 2.65 -6.24 -8.40
N CYS A 231 2.27 -6.53 -7.18
CA CYS A 231 1.69 -5.60 -6.23
C CYS A 231 2.77 -4.88 -5.41
N HIS A 232 2.43 -3.69 -4.92
CA HIS A 232 3.16 -2.99 -3.86
C HIS A 232 3.14 -3.80 -2.55
N GLY A 233 1.99 -4.39 -2.25
CA GLY A 233 1.78 -5.30 -1.14
C GLY A 233 1.36 -4.66 0.19
N ASP A 234 1.54 -3.34 0.36
CA ASP A 234 1.04 -2.55 1.50
C ASP A 234 0.79 -1.08 1.07
N LEU A 235 -0.01 -0.88 0.00
CA LEU A 235 -0.31 0.45 -0.53
C LEU A 235 -1.38 1.13 0.32
N HIS A 236 -0.94 1.90 1.30
CA HIS A 236 -1.80 2.64 2.21
C HIS A 236 -1.46 4.13 2.24
N SER A 237 -2.27 4.96 2.88
CA SER A 237 -2.03 6.41 2.98
C SER A 237 -0.71 6.79 3.68
N GLY A 238 -0.09 5.87 4.43
CA GLY A 238 1.26 6.00 5.00
C GLY A 238 2.38 5.68 4.01
N SER A 239 2.08 4.96 2.92
CA SER A 239 3.04 4.63 1.85
C SER A 239 2.94 5.60 0.66
N VAL A 240 2.31 6.74 0.84
CA VAL A 240 2.21 7.82 -0.13
C VAL A 240 2.72 9.11 0.48
N MET A 241 3.65 9.76 -0.20
CA MET A 241 4.10 11.12 0.12
C MET A 241 3.59 12.10 -0.94
N CYS A 242 3.16 13.27 -0.53
CA CYS A 242 2.60 14.26 -1.44
C CYS A 242 2.95 15.70 -1.05
N THR A 243 3.03 16.56 -2.05
CA THR A 243 2.85 18.00 -1.95
C THR A 243 1.37 18.34 -2.17
N ASP A 244 1.04 19.57 -2.52
CA ASP A 244 -0.33 19.93 -2.90
C ASP A 244 -0.69 19.41 -4.30
N ASP A 245 0.31 19.20 -5.18
CA ASP A 245 0.15 18.88 -6.59
C ASP A 245 0.98 17.68 -7.11
N GLU A 246 1.76 17.03 -6.24
CA GLU A 246 2.56 15.84 -6.59
C GLU A 246 2.32 14.69 -5.60
N THR A 247 2.46 13.45 -6.07
CA THR A 247 2.43 12.25 -5.20
C THR A 247 3.53 11.28 -5.60
N LYS A 248 4.17 10.68 -4.61
CA LYS A 248 5.14 9.59 -4.75
C LYS A 248 4.72 8.42 -3.88
N VAL A 249 4.77 7.22 -4.44
CA VAL A 249 4.54 5.97 -3.70
C VAL A 249 5.87 5.46 -3.19
N ILE A 250 5.92 5.04 -1.93
CA ILE A 250 7.15 4.63 -1.23
C ILE A 250 6.92 3.30 -0.50
N ASP A 251 8.01 2.65 -0.10
CA ASP A 251 8.03 1.53 0.86
C ASP A 251 7.33 0.22 0.40
N PRO A 252 7.59 -0.28 -0.84
CA PRO A 252 6.96 -1.50 -1.35
C PRO A 252 7.71 -2.79 -0.92
N GLU A 253 8.13 -2.90 0.34
CA GLU A 253 8.89 -4.06 0.83
C GLU A 253 8.06 -5.36 0.88
N PHE A 254 6.73 -5.25 0.93
CA PHE A 254 5.78 -6.35 0.85
C PHE A 254 5.50 -6.83 -0.58
N GLY A 255 6.27 -6.39 -1.56
CA GLY A 255 6.04 -6.71 -2.96
C GLY A 255 5.94 -8.20 -3.26
N PHE A 256 4.89 -8.59 -3.98
CA PHE A 256 4.59 -9.95 -4.38
C PHE A 256 3.76 -9.97 -5.67
N TYR A 257 3.69 -11.13 -6.33
CA TYR A 257 2.72 -11.31 -7.41
C TYR A 257 1.38 -11.80 -6.85
N GLY A 258 0.33 -11.01 -7.04
CA GLY A 258 -0.99 -11.24 -6.48
C GLY A 258 -2.14 -10.71 -7.35
N PRO A 259 -3.37 -10.67 -6.81
CA PRO A 259 -4.57 -10.16 -7.50
C PRO A 259 -4.41 -8.69 -7.90
N MET A 260 -4.89 -8.32 -9.09
CA MET A 260 -4.80 -6.93 -9.59
C MET A 260 -5.56 -5.90 -8.74
N GLY A 261 -6.59 -6.33 -8.03
CA GLY A 261 -7.37 -5.47 -7.15
C GLY A 261 -6.73 -5.22 -5.78
N PHE A 262 -5.61 -5.89 -5.43
CA PHE A 262 -5.05 -5.85 -4.08
C PHE A 262 -4.65 -4.43 -3.63
N ASP A 263 -3.74 -3.79 -4.35
CA ASP A 263 -3.22 -2.47 -3.96
C ASP A 263 -4.30 -1.39 -3.97
N LEU A 264 -5.19 -1.41 -4.97
CA LEU A 264 -6.32 -0.47 -5.05
C LEU A 264 -7.32 -0.68 -3.90
N GLY A 265 -7.53 -1.93 -3.47
CA GLY A 265 -8.35 -2.27 -2.30
C GLY A 265 -7.73 -1.77 -0.99
N MET A 266 -6.41 -1.96 -0.81
CA MET A 266 -5.66 -1.42 0.32
C MET A 266 -5.76 0.11 0.40
N LEU A 267 -5.59 0.80 -0.72
CA LEU A 267 -5.71 2.27 -0.80
C LEU A 267 -7.13 2.74 -0.50
N THR A 268 -8.14 2.08 -1.08
CA THR A 268 -9.57 2.41 -0.87
C THR A 268 -9.97 2.28 0.60
N SER A 269 -9.52 1.21 1.28
CA SER A 269 -9.75 1.02 2.72
C SER A 269 -9.18 2.16 3.55
N ASN A 270 -8.00 2.66 3.19
CA ASN A 270 -7.36 3.75 3.91
C ASN A 270 -8.10 5.08 3.73
N TYR A 271 -8.66 5.35 2.56
CA TYR A 271 -9.56 6.50 2.38
C TYR A 271 -10.86 6.35 3.19
N LEU A 272 -11.44 5.13 3.27
CA LEU A 272 -12.61 4.86 4.10
C LEU A 272 -12.31 5.05 5.59
N MET A 273 -11.16 4.58 6.09
CA MET A 273 -10.73 4.82 7.46
C MET A 273 -10.50 6.31 7.75
N ALA A 274 -9.87 7.03 6.82
CA ALA A 274 -9.75 8.48 6.90
C ALA A 274 -11.14 9.15 6.95
N TYR A 275 -12.11 8.71 6.13
CA TYR A 275 -13.48 9.21 6.14
C TYR A 275 -14.18 9.01 7.48
N PHE A 276 -14.11 7.80 8.05
CA PHE A 276 -14.78 7.47 9.32
C PHE A 276 -14.13 8.15 10.53
N SER A 277 -12.84 8.42 10.50
CA SER A 277 -12.14 9.10 11.60
C SER A 277 -12.40 10.60 11.67
N GLN A 278 -12.80 11.26 10.56
CA GLN A 278 -12.96 12.71 10.48
C GLN A 278 -13.81 13.35 11.58
N PRO A 279 -14.91 12.74 12.07
CA PRO A 279 -15.69 13.34 13.16
C PRO A 279 -14.90 13.60 14.45
N ALA A 280 -13.74 12.96 14.62
CA ALA A 280 -12.87 13.20 15.77
C ALA A 280 -11.76 14.23 15.51
N HIS A 281 -11.42 14.47 14.24
CA HIS A 281 -10.36 15.38 13.84
C HIS A 281 -10.88 16.77 13.41
N ARG A 282 -12.20 16.94 13.24
CA ARG A 282 -12.80 18.16 12.68
C ARG A 282 -13.95 18.70 13.47
N GLU A 283 -14.09 20.02 13.41
CA GLU A 283 -15.30 20.70 13.87
C GLU A 283 -16.46 20.50 12.87
N SER A 284 -17.68 20.56 13.38
CA SER A 284 -18.91 20.27 12.62
C SER A 284 -19.09 21.13 11.35
N ASN A 285 -18.60 22.38 11.37
CA ASN A 285 -18.73 23.34 10.25
C ASN A 285 -17.87 22.97 9.02
N THR A 286 -16.78 22.22 9.19
CA THR A 286 -15.88 21.78 8.09
C THR A 286 -15.98 20.29 7.79
N LEU A 287 -16.57 19.50 8.70
CA LEU A 287 -16.60 18.06 8.64
C LEU A 287 -17.25 17.52 7.35
N SER A 288 -18.49 17.93 7.06
CA SER A 288 -19.24 17.40 5.92
C SER A 288 -18.55 17.70 4.58
N LYS A 289 -17.96 18.90 4.43
CA LYS A 289 -17.24 19.26 3.23
C LYS A 289 -16.03 18.37 3.01
N TYR A 290 -15.24 18.13 4.06
CA TYR A 290 -14.04 17.31 3.97
C TYR A 290 -14.34 15.82 3.78
N GLN A 291 -15.35 15.31 4.49
CA GLN A 291 -15.83 13.94 4.29
C GLN A 291 -16.32 13.72 2.85
N ASN A 292 -17.07 14.66 2.27
CA ASN A 292 -17.49 14.56 0.87
C ASN A 292 -16.29 14.53 -0.10
N TRP A 293 -15.28 15.38 0.13
CA TRP A 293 -14.06 15.37 -0.67
C TRP A 293 -13.34 14.01 -0.61
N ILE A 294 -13.24 13.37 0.58
CA ILE A 294 -12.64 12.02 0.66
C ILE A 294 -13.42 11.01 -0.18
N LEU A 295 -14.76 11.07 -0.16
CA LEU A 295 -15.58 10.18 -0.99
C LEU A 295 -15.43 10.49 -2.49
N GLU A 296 -15.32 11.75 -2.87
CA GLU A 296 -15.00 12.17 -4.24
C GLU A 296 -13.61 11.62 -4.66
N VAL A 297 -12.60 11.70 -3.79
CA VAL A 297 -11.27 11.11 -4.04
C VAL A 297 -11.38 9.60 -4.28
N ILE A 298 -12.21 8.87 -3.52
CA ILE A 298 -12.45 7.44 -3.78
C ILE A 298 -13.05 7.24 -5.16
N GLU A 299 -14.15 7.94 -5.49
CA GLU A 299 -14.85 7.80 -6.78
C GLU A 299 -13.93 8.13 -7.96
N GLU A 300 -13.23 9.26 -7.91
CA GLU A 300 -12.29 9.67 -8.94
C GLU A 300 -11.06 8.77 -9.07
N THR A 301 -10.56 8.18 -7.97
CA THR A 301 -9.45 7.21 -8.02
C THR A 301 -9.85 5.98 -8.83
N HIS A 302 -11.04 5.45 -8.60
CA HIS A 302 -11.57 4.31 -9.34
C HIS A 302 -11.87 4.65 -10.79
N GLU A 303 -12.42 5.81 -11.06
CA GLU A 303 -12.64 6.29 -12.44
C GLU A 303 -11.31 6.44 -13.20
N ALA A 304 -10.31 7.05 -12.57
CA ALA A 304 -8.97 7.21 -13.14
C ALA A 304 -8.31 5.85 -13.43
N PHE A 305 -8.45 4.89 -12.49
CA PHE A 305 -7.99 3.52 -12.69
C PHE A 305 -8.65 2.88 -13.91
N GLN A 306 -9.98 2.88 -13.98
CA GLN A 306 -10.71 2.23 -15.07
C GLN A 306 -10.37 2.86 -16.43
N ASN A 307 -10.33 4.19 -16.50
CA ASN A 307 -10.05 4.92 -17.73
C ASN A 307 -8.62 4.65 -18.23
N GLU A 308 -7.62 4.66 -17.33
CA GLU A 308 -6.24 4.34 -17.71
C GLU A 308 -6.09 2.86 -18.09
N PHE A 309 -6.73 1.94 -17.36
CA PHE A 309 -6.70 0.51 -17.68
C PHE A 309 -7.30 0.21 -19.06
N LYS A 310 -8.46 0.82 -19.41
CA LYS A 310 -9.08 0.74 -20.74
C LYS A 310 -8.15 1.27 -21.83
N LYS A 311 -7.50 2.41 -21.57
CA LYS A 311 -6.52 2.99 -22.50
C LYS A 311 -5.34 2.02 -22.75
N LEU A 312 -4.77 1.44 -21.69
CA LEU A 312 -3.67 0.48 -21.77
C LEU A 312 -4.10 -0.82 -22.49
N TRP A 313 -5.31 -1.31 -22.21
CA TRP A 313 -5.90 -2.46 -22.91
C TRP A 313 -5.91 -2.27 -24.42
N ASN A 314 -6.33 -1.11 -24.88
CA ASN A 314 -6.39 -0.81 -26.31
C ASN A 314 -5.01 -0.57 -26.94
N SER A 315 -4.05 0.01 -26.19
CA SER A 315 -2.76 0.47 -26.74
C SER A 315 -1.57 -0.43 -26.41
N GLU A 316 -1.53 -1.09 -25.24
CA GLU A 316 -0.35 -1.78 -24.72
C GLU A 316 -0.54 -3.29 -24.48
N ARG A 317 -1.68 -3.88 -24.86
CA ARG A 317 -1.95 -5.31 -24.72
C ARG A 317 -1.09 -6.12 -25.71
N LYS A 318 0.04 -6.64 -25.20
CA LYS A 318 1.08 -7.36 -25.95
C LYS A 318 1.39 -8.73 -25.35
N GLY A 319 0.81 -9.05 -24.20
CA GLY A 319 1.02 -10.31 -23.49
C GLY A 319 0.22 -11.46 -24.05
N ILE A 320 0.22 -12.57 -23.32
CA ILE A 320 -0.44 -13.80 -23.77
C ILE A 320 -1.95 -13.80 -23.49
N LEU A 321 -2.42 -13.01 -22.51
CA LEU A 321 -3.85 -12.93 -22.17
C LEU A 321 -4.60 -12.00 -23.12
N PHE A 322 -5.70 -12.48 -23.64
CA PHE A 322 -6.60 -11.79 -24.56
C PHE A 322 -5.86 -11.10 -25.72
N PRO A 323 -4.95 -11.80 -26.47
CA PRO A 323 -4.14 -11.16 -27.48
C PRO A 323 -4.99 -10.61 -28.63
N LYS A 324 -4.55 -9.52 -29.26
CA LYS A 324 -5.26 -8.90 -30.41
C LYS A 324 -5.48 -9.88 -31.56
N SER A 325 -4.54 -10.83 -31.74
CA SER A 325 -4.65 -11.89 -32.74
C SER A 325 -5.85 -12.82 -32.54
N MET A 326 -6.41 -12.87 -31.33
CA MET A 326 -7.60 -13.68 -31.02
C MET A 326 -8.91 -12.90 -31.20
N PHE A 327 -8.86 -11.57 -31.20
CA PHE A 327 -10.02 -10.68 -31.24
C PHE A 327 -9.95 -9.70 -32.41
N GLU A 328 -9.30 -8.58 -32.26
CA GLU A 328 -9.33 -7.47 -33.22
C GLU A 328 -8.78 -7.86 -34.59
N ASP A 329 -7.74 -8.68 -34.65
CA ASP A 329 -7.16 -9.16 -35.91
C ASP A 329 -8.07 -10.16 -36.63
N GLN A 330 -9.08 -10.72 -35.94
CA GLN A 330 -10.14 -11.56 -36.50
C GLN A 330 -11.43 -10.77 -36.81
N GLY A 331 -11.47 -9.48 -36.50
CA GLY A 331 -12.66 -8.64 -36.65
C GLY A 331 -13.62 -8.64 -35.46
N ASP A 332 -13.21 -9.26 -34.34
CA ASP A 332 -13.99 -9.32 -33.11
C ASP A 332 -13.60 -8.19 -32.14
N SER A 333 -14.51 -7.86 -31.23
CA SER A 333 -14.25 -6.90 -30.12
C SER A 333 -13.84 -7.64 -28.85
N SER A 334 -12.78 -7.18 -28.17
CA SER A 334 -12.39 -7.66 -26.86
C SER A 334 -13.04 -6.87 -25.71
N GLU A 335 -14.01 -5.98 -25.98
CA GLU A 335 -14.63 -5.12 -24.96
C GLU A 335 -15.35 -5.94 -23.87
N PHE A 336 -15.99 -7.03 -24.23
CA PHE A 336 -16.61 -7.94 -23.27
C PHE A 336 -15.58 -8.50 -22.30
N ALA A 337 -14.43 -8.96 -22.81
CA ALA A 337 -13.35 -9.50 -21.97
C ALA A 337 -12.74 -8.42 -21.06
N LEU A 338 -12.60 -7.18 -21.56
CA LEU A 338 -12.16 -6.05 -20.73
C LEU A 338 -13.12 -5.80 -19.56
N ASN A 339 -14.43 -5.81 -19.81
CA ASN A 339 -15.42 -5.58 -18.77
C ASN A 339 -15.42 -6.69 -17.71
N GLU A 340 -15.30 -7.96 -18.11
CA GLU A 340 -15.16 -9.11 -17.21
C GLU A 340 -13.89 -8.97 -16.31
N VAL A 341 -12.75 -8.55 -16.90
CA VAL A 341 -11.51 -8.32 -16.15
C VAL A 341 -11.68 -7.18 -15.14
N LEU A 342 -12.30 -6.07 -15.54
CA LEU A 342 -12.54 -4.93 -14.65
C LEU A 342 -13.54 -5.27 -13.53
N GLU A 343 -14.58 -6.06 -13.81
CA GLU A 343 -15.53 -6.54 -12.79
C GLU A 343 -14.81 -7.45 -11.78
N HIS A 344 -13.94 -8.34 -12.23
CA HIS A 344 -13.13 -9.21 -11.35
C HIS A 344 -12.20 -8.40 -10.44
N ILE A 345 -11.52 -7.40 -11.01
CA ILE A 345 -10.66 -6.49 -10.25
C ILE A 345 -11.50 -5.75 -9.20
N TRP A 346 -12.68 -5.27 -9.57
CA TRP A 346 -13.57 -4.55 -8.66
C TRP A 346 -14.05 -5.41 -7.49
N GLU A 347 -14.46 -6.68 -7.74
CA GLU A 347 -14.82 -7.62 -6.69
C GLU A 347 -13.70 -7.80 -5.65
N ASP A 348 -12.45 -7.92 -6.13
CA ASP A 348 -11.28 -8.04 -5.29
C ASP A 348 -11.01 -6.74 -4.49
N VAL A 349 -11.13 -5.58 -5.13
CA VAL A 349 -10.99 -4.27 -4.46
C VAL A 349 -11.98 -4.16 -3.30
N VAL A 350 -13.25 -4.50 -3.51
CA VAL A 350 -14.28 -4.41 -2.47
C VAL A 350 -13.96 -5.35 -1.30
N ALA A 351 -13.62 -6.61 -1.60
CA ALA A 351 -13.30 -7.59 -0.56
C ALA A 351 -12.04 -7.20 0.24
N ILE A 352 -10.96 -6.83 -0.45
CA ILE A 352 -9.70 -6.40 0.18
C ILE A 352 -9.92 -5.15 1.02
N SER A 353 -10.72 -4.18 0.54
CA SER A 353 -11.05 -2.99 1.34
C SER A 353 -11.66 -3.35 2.69
N GLY A 354 -12.62 -4.26 2.71
CA GLY A 354 -13.24 -4.70 3.96
C GLY A 354 -12.27 -5.45 4.89
N ILE A 355 -11.42 -6.30 4.33
CA ILE A 355 -10.42 -7.08 5.07
C ILE A 355 -9.39 -6.14 5.72
N GLU A 356 -8.88 -5.17 4.98
CA GLU A 356 -7.90 -4.22 5.50
C GLU A 356 -8.50 -3.28 6.57
N MET A 357 -9.77 -2.87 6.40
CA MET A 357 -10.51 -2.12 7.44
C MET A 357 -10.57 -2.90 8.76
N HIS A 358 -10.71 -4.22 8.71
CA HIS A 358 -10.68 -5.09 9.91
C HIS A 358 -9.26 -5.22 10.46
N ARG A 359 -8.28 -5.50 9.60
CA ARG A 359 -6.88 -5.68 10.00
C ARG A 359 -6.34 -4.47 10.76
N ARG A 360 -6.63 -3.25 10.30
CA ARG A 360 -6.11 -2.00 10.88
C ARG A 360 -6.76 -1.59 12.22
N VAL A 361 -7.77 -2.32 12.66
CA VAL A 361 -8.43 -2.09 13.97
C VAL A 361 -8.31 -3.30 14.91
N LEU A 362 -8.15 -4.51 14.37
CA LEU A 362 -8.21 -5.75 15.16
C LEU A 362 -6.89 -6.50 15.29
N SER A 363 -5.89 -6.21 14.44
CA SER A 363 -4.61 -6.90 14.41
C SER A 363 -3.49 -6.03 15.00
N LEU A 364 -2.23 -6.43 14.83
CA LEU A 364 -1.07 -5.77 15.43
C LEU A 364 -0.85 -4.32 14.94
N ALA A 365 -1.01 -4.07 13.64
CA ALA A 365 -0.63 -2.80 13.02
C ALA A 365 -1.84 -1.89 12.81
N HIS A 366 -2.18 -1.11 13.81
CA HIS A 366 -3.28 -0.16 13.78
C HIS A 366 -2.99 1.06 12.89
N ASN A 367 -4.05 1.85 12.62
CA ASN A 367 -4.01 3.01 11.75
C ASN A 367 -4.05 4.30 12.58
N ALA A 368 -3.11 5.22 12.34
CA ALA A 368 -3.02 6.51 13.01
C ALA A 368 -4.30 7.36 12.86
N ASP A 369 -5.08 7.18 11.80
CA ASP A 369 -6.39 7.84 11.62
C ASP A 369 -7.30 7.66 12.84
N PHE A 370 -7.26 6.49 13.49
CA PHE A 370 -8.00 6.20 14.72
C PHE A 370 -7.11 6.30 15.96
N GLU A 371 -5.82 5.87 15.90
CA GLU A 371 -4.92 5.86 17.07
C GLU A 371 -4.70 7.24 17.67
N GLU A 372 -4.71 8.32 16.86
CA GLU A 372 -4.57 9.69 17.32
C GLU A 372 -5.82 10.27 18.00
N ILE A 373 -6.93 9.52 18.04
CA ILE A 373 -8.16 9.92 18.75
C ILE A 373 -8.02 9.59 20.23
N SER A 374 -7.84 10.61 21.06
CA SER A 374 -7.64 10.47 22.51
C SER A 374 -8.91 10.08 23.28
N ASP A 375 -10.11 10.47 22.79
CA ASP A 375 -11.39 10.05 23.36
C ASP A 375 -11.71 8.61 22.96
N THR A 376 -11.40 7.66 23.84
CA THR A 376 -11.59 6.22 23.62
C THR A 376 -13.02 5.85 23.26
N LYS A 377 -14.03 6.49 23.87
CA LYS A 377 -15.43 6.23 23.55
C LYS A 377 -15.79 6.69 22.15
N LYS A 378 -15.34 7.88 21.77
CA LYS A 378 -15.55 8.40 20.42
C LYS A 378 -14.79 7.55 19.39
N ARG A 379 -13.55 7.17 19.69
CA ARG A 379 -12.74 6.28 18.87
C ARG A 379 -13.45 4.97 18.61
N SER A 380 -13.88 4.25 19.65
CA SER A 380 -14.56 2.96 19.50
C SER A 380 -15.86 3.06 18.68
N GLN A 381 -16.63 4.15 18.81
CA GLN A 381 -17.82 4.38 17.97
C GLN A 381 -17.49 4.53 16.49
N LEU A 382 -16.42 5.24 16.15
CA LEU A 382 -15.98 5.45 14.76
C LEU A 382 -15.36 4.18 14.17
N GLU A 383 -14.55 3.47 14.95
CA GLU A 383 -14.00 2.16 14.59
C GLU A 383 -15.12 1.12 14.40
N ALA A 384 -16.20 1.14 15.20
CA ALA A 384 -17.34 0.27 15.02
C ALA A 384 -18.02 0.46 13.66
N ARG A 385 -18.19 1.72 13.20
CA ARG A 385 -18.70 2.03 11.86
C ARG A 385 -17.79 1.45 10.77
N ASN A 386 -16.49 1.67 10.91
CA ASN A 386 -15.46 1.12 10.01
C ASN A 386 -15.55 -0.41 9.95
N LEU A 387 -15.55 -1.09 11.09
CA LEU A 387 -15.59 -2.54 11.17
C LEU A 387 -16.89 -3.12 10.58
N MET A 388 -18.04 -2.52 10.88
CA MET A 388 -19.32 -3.02 10.38
C MET A 388 -19.48 -2.78 8.87
N MET A 389 -18.98 -1.66 8.34
CA MET A 389 -18.88 -1.48 6.89
C MET A 389 -17.93 -2.49 6.25
N GLY A 390 -16.75 -2.70 6.84
CA GLY A 390 -15.81 -3.71 6.37
C GLY A 390 -16.43 -5.10 6.25
N ARG A 391 -17.24 -5.49 7.24
CA ARG A 391 -18.02 -6.74 7.19
C ARG A 391 -18.96 -6.81 5.99
N GLU A 392 -19.71 -5.74 5.72
CA GLU A 392 -20.62 -5.69 4.57
C GLU A 392 -19.86 -5.73 3.23
N LEU A 393 -18.71 -5.07 3.12
CA LEU A 393 -17.86 -5.14 1.93
C LEU A 393 -17.39 -6.58 1.68
N ILE A 394 -16.92 -7.29 2.69
CA ILE A 394 -16.47 -8.69 2.57
C ILE A 394 -17.62 -9.59 2.13
N LEU A 395 -18.79 -9.48 2.75
CA LEU A 395 -19.94 -10.33 2.46
C LEU A 395 -20.57 -10.09 1.09
N ASN A 396 -20.52 -8.84 0.61
CA ASN A 396 -21.26 -8.40 -0.57
C ASN A 396 -20.33 -7.99 -1.74
N ASN A 397 -19.06 -8.42 -1.74
CA ASN A 397 -18.06 -8.03 -2.73
C ASN A 397 -18.49 -8.24 -4.19
N LYS A 398 -19.35 -9.24 -4.45
CA LYS A 398 -19.89 -9.53 -5.79
C LYS A 398 -21.18 -8.77 -6.12
N THR A 399 -21.85 -8.20 -5.14
CA THR A 399 -23.15 -7.52 -5.32
C THR A 399 -23.03 -6.02 -5.35
N ILE A 400 -21.99 -5.46 -4.74
CA ILE A 400 -21.63 -4.04 -4.84
C ILE A 400 -21.01 -3.82 -6.23
N LYS A 401 -21.74 -3.18 -7.15
CA LYS A 401 -21.40 -3.16 -8.58
C LYS A 401 -20.50 -2.00 -8.99
N ASN A 402 -20.43 -0.95 -8.21
CA ASN A 402 -19.66 0.26 -8.57
C ASN A 402 -19.24 1.07 -7.33
N VAL A 403 -18.33 2.01 -7.54
CA VAL A 403 -17.79 2.85 -6.48
C VAL A 403 -18.84 3.75 -5.83
N SER A 404 -19.87 4.20 -6.58
CA SER A 404 -20.94 5.02 -6.01
C SER A 404 -21.81 4.25 -5.01
N GLU A 405 -22.02 2.94 -5.21
CA GLU A 405 -22.68 2.09 -4.21
C GLU A 405 -21.83 1.96 -2.94
N LEU A 406 -20.51 1.82 -3.08
CA LEU A 406 -19.57 1.76 -1.96
C LEU A 406 -19.56 3.09 -1.17
N THR A 407 -19.47 4.24 -1.83
CA THR A 407 -19.47 5.55 -1.15
C THR A 407 -20.82 5.90 -0.53
N ASN A 408 -21.94 5.49 -1.14
CA ASN A 408 -23.26 5.61 -0.55
C ASN A 408 -23.40 4.73 0.70
N MET A 409 -22.83 3.53 0.69
CA MET A 409 -22.73 2.68 1.88
C MET A 409 -21.92 3.39 2.98
N ALA A 410 -20.80 4.00 2.68
CA ALA A 410 -20.02 4.76 3.65
C ALA A 410 -20.82 5.91 4.29
N ARG A 411 -21.58 6.67 3.48
CA ARG A 411 -22.50 7.71 3.99
C ARG A 411 -23.53 7.15 4.96
N LYS A 412 -24.14 6.00 4.63
CA LYS A 412 -25.10 5.34 5.48
C LYS A 412 -24.48 4.90 6.82
N PHE A 413 -23.35 4.19 6.77
CA PHE A 413 -22.68 3.69 7.99
C PHE A 413 -22.14 4.82 8.88
N ASN A 414 -21.80 5.97 8.31
CA ASN A 414 -21.37 7.14 9.08
C ASN A 414 -22.48 7.74 9.98
N LEU A 415 -23.74 7.47 9.68
CA LEU A 415 -24.89 7.93 10.44
C LEU A 415 -25.37 6.90 11.50
N GLU A 416 -24.89 5.66 11.40
CA GLU A 416 -25.34 4.59 12.29
C GLU A 416 -24.57 4.58 13.62
N ASN A 417 -25.23 4.07 14.65
CA ASN A 417 -24.62 3.80 15.95
C ASN A 417 -24.68 2.28 16.21
N PHE A 418 -23.51 1.67 16.38
CA PHE A 418 -23.36 0.22 16.59
C PHE A 418 -22.98 -0.15 18.04
N LEU A 419 -22.68 0.85 18.87
CA LEU A 419 -22.31 0.71 20.30
C LEU A 419 -23.26 1.45 21.20
#